data_28e04223aa62505bbc05497ab8eca933
#
_entry.id   28e04223aa62505bbc05497ab8eca933
#
_cell.length_a   1.000
_cell.length_b   1.000
_cell.length_c   1.000
_cell.angle_alpha   90.00
_cell.angle_beta   90.00
_cell.angle_gamma   90.00
#
_symmetry.space_group_name_H-M   'P 1'
#
loop_
_entity.id
_entity.type
_entity.pdbx_description
1 polymer ?
#
loop_
_entity_poly.entity_id
_entity_poly.type
_entity_poly.pdbx_seq_one_letter_code
_entity_poly.pdbx_strand_id
1 'polypeptide(L)'
;MKAIYVLFLTLLSVTIASDTVTCNSTQSCPEDSPCCSQFGECGTGAYCLGGCDIRYSYNLTACMPMPRMDDYSKTFNSKSDVKEIESASDYLGNATEADWVYTGWVDYYNSSLLLQMPNHTTGTVLSSTKYLWYGKVSAKMKTSHGGGVVTAFILFSDVQDEIDYEFVGYNLQSAESNFYAQGILNYTNSQNSTVNDTFEYYHLYEMDWHEDHITWSIDGKDVRTLNRNETYNETTKRHDFPQTPSRIQFSLWPGGDTSNGVGTIEWAGGEIDWDAEDIQKYGYFYAHVKEIDVQVYDLPSNVSMSGNSTDSDDYHAFLYDSTDGDDTNIYLTNKKTWLGNDDATGFDPDNDRDTQNENETTTIVKTSGSSTITSVSTSTKKVSANAPAQNTAAANQATNSDQATTTYDPSAGVGGFVQNTKETSSAGSSSSGGAAGMGQEVGKGGVLIAIAFGFISYFI
;
A
#
# COMPACT_ATOMS: atom_id res chain seq x y z
N MET A 1 56.53 -37.39 -20.15
CA MET A 1 55.16 -36.96 -20.09
C MET A 1 54.95 -36.23 -18.76
N LYS A 2 54.83 -34.88 -18.78
CA LYS A 2 54.58 -34.07 -17.59
C LYS A 2 53.09 -33.75 -17.58
N ALA A 3 52.37 -34.25 -16.56
CA ALA A 3 50.95 -33.94 -16.35
C ALA A 3 50.84 -32.54 -15.68
N ILE A 4 50.14 -31.62 -16.36
CA ILE A 4 49.79 -30.30 -15.85
C ILE A 4 48.43 -30.45 -15.19
N TYR A 5 48.39 -30.32 -13.87
CA TYR A 5 47.13 -30.20 -13.11
C TYR A 5 46.68 -28.74 -13.18
N VAL A 6 45.56 -28.50 -13.86
CA VAL A 6 44.87 -27.20 -13.85
C VAL A 6 43.90 -27.23 -12.68
N LEU A 7 44.18 -26.43 -11.67
CA LEU A 7 43.32 -26.26 -10.49
C LEU A 7 42.21 -25.24 -10.87
N PHE A 8 40.98 -25.72 -11.07
CA PHE A 8 39.80 -24.84 -11.21
C PHE A 8 39.41 -24.33 -9.82
N LEU A 9 39.70 -23.07 -9.51
CA LEU A 9 39.09 -22.36 -8.41
C LEU A 9 37.70 -21.94 -8.83
N THR A 10 36.67 -22.64 -8.36
CA THR A 10 35.31 -22.18 -8.39
C THR A 10 35.13 -21.11 -7.33
N LEU A 11 35.01 -19.84 -7.74
CA LEU A 11 34.57 -18.76 -6.90
C LEU A 11 33.05 -19.00 -6.61
N LEU A 12 32.71 -19.49 -5.42
CA LEU A 12 31.37 -19.43 -4.90
C LEU A 12 31.08 -17.95 -4.60
N SER A 13 30.25 -17.34 -5.42
CA SER A 13 29.62 -16.06 -5.09
C SER A 13 28.59 -16.36 -3.99
N VAL A 14 28.88 -16.02 -2.76
CA VAL A 14 27.91 -15.98 -1.68
C VAL A 14 27.11 -14.69 -1.90
N THR A 15 25.94 -14.80 -2.49
CA THR A 15 24.95 -13.72 -2.43
C THR A 15 24.43 -13.71 -1.00
N ILE A 16 24.88 -12.74 -0.21
CA ILE A 16 24.26 -12.42 1.07
C ILE A 16 22.93 -11.77 0.69
N ALA A 17 21.82 -12.51 0.83
CA ALA A 17 20.52 -11.89 0.87
C ALA A 17 20.55 -10.95 2.09
N SER A 18 20.38 -9.68 1.88
CA SER A 18 20.15 -8.72 2.96
C SER A 18 18.81 -9.07 3.54
N ASP A 19 18.78 -9.51 4.80
CA ASP A 19 17.52 -9.69 5.51
C ASP A 19 16.83 -8.31 5.57
N THR A 20 15.61 -8.21 5.07
CA THR A 20 14.80 -6.99 5.15
C THR A 20 14.55 -6.66 6.62
N VAL A 21 14.95 -5.46 7.04
CA VAL A 21 14.69 -5.01 8.41
C VAL A 21 13.21 -4.63 8.51
N THR A 22 12.50 -5.20 9.48
CA THR A 22 11.07 -4.95 9.69
C THR A 22 10.82 -3.98 10.84
N CYS A 23 9.69 -3.29 10.80
CA CYS A 23 9.21 -2.37 11.83
C CYS A 23 7.79 -2.70 12.28
N ASN A 24 7.53 -2.51 13.57
CA ASN A 24 6.22 -2.74 14.19
C ASN A 24 6.20 -2.14 15.61
N SER A 25 5.12 -2.38 16.37
CA SER A 25 4.96 -1.87 17.76
C SER A 25 6.05 -2.31 18.75
N THR A 26 6.90 -3.26 18.40
CA THR A 26 8.01 -3.75 19.25
C THR A 26 9.38 -3.41 18.71
N GLN A 27 9.48 -2.94 17.48
CA GLN A 27 10.75 -2.66 16.80
C GLN A 27 10.59 -1.47 15.85
N SER A 28 11.31 -0.38 16.13
CA SER A 28 11.43 0.76 15.22
C SER A 28 12.56 0.56 14.21
N CYS A 29 12.50 1.28 13.12
CA CYS A 29 13.54 1.28 12.10
C CYS A 29 14.87 1.82 12.63
N PRO A 30 16.02 1.31 12.15
CA PRO A 30 17.34 1.82 12.48
C PRO A 30 17.65 3.11 11.69
N GLU A 31 18.72 3.81 12.09
CA GLU A 31 19.14 5.10 11.50
C GLU A 31 19.50 5.02 10.02
N ASP A 32 20.07 3.92 9.56
CA ASP A 32 20.50 3.69 8.18
C ASP A 32 19.33 3.29 7.23
N SER A 33 18.19 2.93 7.80
CA SER A 33 16.95 2.59 7.07
C SER A 33 15.74 3.17 7.81
N PRO A 34 15.61 4.52 7.95
CA PRO A 34 14.83 5.16 9.01
C PRO A 34 13.32 5.12 8.83
N CYS A 35 12.82 4.81 7.64
CA CYS A 35 11.41 4.95 7.29
C CYS A 35 10.70 3.60 7.36
N CYS A 36 9.67 3.50 8.19
CA CYS A 36 8.81 2.34 8.27
C CYS A 36 7.68 2.44 7.23
N SER A 37 7.73 1.63 6.18
CA SER A 37 6.68 1.61 5.16
C SER A 37 5.36 1.07 5.71
N GLN A 38 4.27 1.31 4.96
CA GLN A 38 2.95 0.71 5.28
C GLN A 38 2.97 -0.83 5.30
N PHE A 39 4.03 -1.47 4.79
CA PHE A 39 4.22 -2.91 4.78
C PHE A 39 5.07 -3.42 5.96
N GLY A 40 5.44 -2.56 6.91
CA GLY A 40 6.26 -2.92 8.06
C GLY A 40 7.72 -3.19 7.74
N GLU A 41 8.23 -2.64 6.64
CA GLU A 41 9.61 -2.76 6.20
C GLU A 41 10.33 -1.44 6.35
N CYS A 42 11.58 -1.49 6.79
CA CYS A 42 12.44 -0.32 6.95
C CYS A 42 13.23 -0.02 5.68
N GLY A 43 13.32 1.24 5.31
CA GLY A 43 14.05 1.65 4.12
C GLY A 43 14.30 3.15 4.03
N THR A 44 14.76 3.56 2.83
CA THR A 44 15.01 4.93 2.40
C THR A 44 14.17 5.24 1.16
N GLY A 45 14.26 6.43 0.62
CA GLY A 45 13.58 6.77 -0.63
C GLY A 45 12.07 6.63 -0.53
N ALA A 46 11.47 5.79 -1.36
CA ALA A 46 10.02 5.58 -1.41
C ALA A 46 9.41 5.12 -0.08
N TYR A 47 10.18 4.47 0.80
CA TYR A 47 9.73 4.10 2.15
C TYR A 47 9.39 5.30 3.03
N CYS A 48 9.98 6.47 2.74
CA CYS A 48 9.80 7.70 3.50
C CYS A 48 8.63 8.56 2.98
N LEU A 49 8.04 8.16 1.85
CA LEU A 49 6.89 8.81 1.22
C LEU A 49 5.57 8.28 1.78
N GLY A 50 4.51 8.38 1.03
CA GLY A 50 3.19 7.98 1.44
C GLY A 50 3.11 6.55 2.02
N GLY A 51 2.51 6.41 3.19
CA GLY A 51 2.46 5.18 3.97
C GLY A 51 3.64 4.99 4.93
N CYS A 52 4.45 6.04 5.16
CA CYS A 52 5.53 6.01 6.14
C CYS A 52 4.96 6.15 7.56
N ASP A 53 4.97 5.08 8.33
CA ASP A 53 4.45 5.05 9.69
C ASP A 53 5.42 5.70 10.68
N ILE A 54 5.06 6.90 11.13
CA ILE A 54 5.88 7.69 12.07
C ILE A 54 6.05 7.00 13.43
N ARG A 55 5.12 6.16 13.84
CA ARG A 55 5.14 5.47 15.13
C ARG A 55 6.29 4.47 15.25
N TYR A 56 6.68 3.89 14.11
CA TYR A 56 7.69 2.83 14.04
C TYR A 56 8.91 3.20 13.20
N SER A 57 8.93 4.42 12.66
CA SER A 57 10.11 5.00 12.00
C SER A 57 11.18 5.39 13.02
N TYR A 58 12.40 5.67 12.57
CA TYR A 58 13.53 5.97 13.43
C TYR A 58 13.30 7.21 14.32
N ASN A 59 12.72 8.26 13.74
CA ASN A 59 12.39 9.51 14.44
C ASN A 59 11.35 10.34 13.66
N LEU A 60 10.94 11.47 14.22
CA LEU A 60 9.94 12.38 13.63
C LEU A 60 10.35 12.99 12.28
N THR A 61 11.63 12.95 11.91
CA THR A 61 12.10 13.50 10.63
C THR A 61 12.31 12.42 9.55
N ALA A 62 11.98 11.17 9.87
CA ALA A 62 12.14 10.06 8.92
C ALA A 62 11.14 10.14 7.77
N CYS A 63 9.86 10.36 8.06
CA CYS A 63 8.81 10.42 7.06
C CYS A 63 8.72 11.80 6.41
N MET A 64 8.42 11.81 5.11
CA MET A 64 8.18 13.04 4.36
C MET A 64 6.84 13.68 4.72
N PRO A 65 6.68 15.02 4.56
CA PRO A 65 5.38 15.65 4.72
C PRO A 65 4.35 15.07 3.76
N MET A 66 3.13 14.93 4.24
CA MET A 66 1.97 14.40 3.52
C MET A 66 1.31 15.52 2.70
N PRO A 67 1.36 15.51 1.34
CA PRO A 67 0.73 16.54 0.52
C PRO A 67 -0.79 16.59 0.73
N ARG A 68 -1.36 17.79 0.89
CA ARG A 68 -2.82 17.95 1.05
C ARG A 68 -3.55 17.71 -0.27
N MET A 69 -4.71 17.10 -0.17
CA MET A 69 -5.64 16.92 -1.28
C MET A 69 -6.52 18.17 -1.43
N ASP A 70 -6.78 18.55 -2.67
CA ASP A 70 -7.82 19.49 -3.06
C ASP A 70 -9.02 18.73 -3.62
N ASP A 71 -10.14 19.42 -3.88
CA ASP A 71 -11.23 18.82 -4.64
C ASP A 71 -10.70 18.22 -5.94
N TYR A 72 -11.10 16.99 -6.22
CA TYR A 72 -10.55 16.22 -7.33
C TYR A 72 -11.65 15.47 -8.05
N SER A 73 -11.60 15.48 -9.37
CA SER A 73 -12.51 14.68 -10.19
C SER A 73 -11.77 14.12 -11.39
N LYS A 74 -11.85 12.82 -11.57
CA LYS A 74 -11.20 12.11 -12.68
C LYS A 74 -12.09 11.05 -13.27
N THR A 75 -12.26 11.10 -14.61
CA THR A 75 -12.90 10.03 -15.38
C THR A 75 -11.89 9.46 -16.36
N PHE A 76 -11.69 8.17 -16.34
CA PHE A 76 -10.73 7.48 -17.21
C PHE A 76 -11.36 7.14 -18.57
N ASN A 77 -11.45 8.13 -19.46
CA ASN A 77 -12.08 7.99 -20.79
C ASN A 77 -11.09 7.60 -21.90
N SER A 78 -9.80 7.81 -21.68
CA SER A 78 -8.76 7.62 -22.68
C SER A 78 -7.43 7.19 -22.03
N LYS A 79 -6.54 6.60 -22.82
CA LYS A 79 -5.20 6.23 -22.35
C LYS A 79 -4.37 7.44 -21.86
N SER A 80 -4.71 8.67 -22.29
CA SER A 80 -4.03 9.87 -21.79
C SER A 80 -4.38 10.19 -20.34
N ASP A 81 -5.50 9.70 -19.83
CA ASP A 81 -5.97 9.97 -18.47
C ASP A 81 -5.19 9.17 -17.40
N VAL A 82 -4.36 8.21 -17.84
CA VAL A 82 -3.47 7.44 -16.95
C VAL A 82 -2.02 7.94 -16.93
N LYS A 83 -1.72 9.08 -17.58
CA LYS A 83 -0.35 9.62 -17.62
C LYS A 83 0.14 10.21 -16.30
N GLU A 84 -0.79 10.56 -15.41
CA GLU A 84 -0.51 11.10 -14.08
C GLU A 84 -0.46 10.00 -13.03
N ILE A 85 -0.23 8.75 -13.48
CA ILE A 85 -0.08 7.55 -12.64
C ILE A 85 1.35 7.04 -12.81
N GLU A 86 2.14 7.07 -11.76
CA GLU A 86 3.54 6.66 -11.76
C GLU A 86 3.75 5.36 -10.97
N SER A 87 4.79 4.61 -11.34
CA SER A 87 5.25 3.51 -10.50
C SER A 87 5.80 4.05 -9.18
N ALA A 88 5.53 3.37 -8.08
CA ALA A 88 6.11 3.72 -6.79
C ALA A 88 7.65 3.67 -6.81
N SER A 89 8.25 2.92 -7.74
CA SER A 89 9.71 2.88 -7.94
C SER A 89 10.27 4.13 -8.62
N ASP A 90 9.45 4.90 -9.32
CA ASP A 90 9.88 6.10 -10.06
C ASP A 90 9.44 7.40 -9.36
N TYR A 91 8.43 7.30 -8.49
CA TYR A 91 7.86 8.44 -7.78
C TYR A 91 8.75 8.88 -6.61
N LEU A 92 9.19 10.13 -6.65
CA LEU A 92 10.04 10.75 -5.63
C LEU A 92 9.29 11.73 -4.70
N GLY A 93 7.96 11.70 -4.68
CA GLY A 93 7.15 12.49 -3.76
C GLY A 93 6.60 13.81 -4.35
N ASN A 94 6.82 14.09 -5.64
CA ASN A 94 6.28 15.30 -6.27
C ASN A 94 4.80 15.11 -6.67
N ALA A 95 3.89 15.42 -5.76
CA ALA A 95 2.45 15.29 -5.97
C ALA A 95 1.85 16.27 -7.01
N THR A 96 2.68 17.13 -7.62
CA THR A 96 2.25 17.98 -8.76
C THR A 96 2.50 17.31 -10.12
N GLU A 97 3.32 16.25 -10.16
CA GLU A 97 3.66 15.51 -11.38
C GLU A 97 2.84 14.21 -11.50
N ALA A 98 2.43 13.61 -10.37
CA ALA A 98 1.62 12.41 -10.35
C ALA A 98 0.48 12.55 -9.34
N ASP A 99 -0.76 12.27 -9.75
CA ASP A 99 -1.91 12.19 -8.85
C ASP A 99 -1.95 10.84 -8.10
N TRP A 100 -1.41 9.79 -8.72
CA TRP A 100 -1.45 8.43 -8.24
C TRP A 100 -0.12 7.72 -8.40
N VAL A 101 0.18 6.84 -7.46
CA VAL A 101 1.30 5.90 -7.52
C VAL A 101 0.78 4.49 -7.42
N TYR A 102 1.42 3.56 -8.13
CA TYR A 102 1.02 2.17 -8.08
C TYR A 102 2.19 1.22 -7.81
N THR A 103 1.83 0.11 -7.21
CA THR A 103 2.63 -1.11 -7.16
C THR A 103 1.84 -2.21 -7.88
N GLY A 104 2.52 -3.10 -8.60
CA GLY A 104 1.84 -4.12 -9.40
C GLY A 104 1.59 -3.69 -10.85
N TRP A 105 0.38 -3.90 -11.37
CA TRP A 105 0.06 -3.75 -12.79
C TRP A 105 -1.19 -2.92 -13.02
N VAL A 106 -1.00 -1.78 -13.65
CA VAL A 106 -2.07 -0.84 -14.00
C VAL A 106 -2.06 -0.64 -15.51
N ASP A 107 -3.22 -0.70 -16.14
CA ASP A 107 -3.41 -0.40 -17.56
C ASP A 107 -4.71 0.36 -17.78
N TYR A 108 -5.00 0.71 -19.01
CA TYR A 108 -6.24 1.33 -19.45
C TYR A 108 -6.99 0.39 -20.39
N TYR A 109 -8.24 0.12 -20.08
CA TYR A 109 -9.09 -0.72 -20.91
C TYR A 109 -10.55 -0.28 -20.87
N ASN A 110 -11.16 -0.14 -22.04
CA ASN A 110 -12.61 0.10 -22.23
C ASN A 110 -13.16 1.26 -21.38
N SER A 111 -12.52 2.43 -21.45
CA SER A 111 -12.89 3.65 -20.71
C SER A 111 -12.85 3.47 -19.19
N SER A 112 -11.86 2.77 -18.70
CA SER A 112 -11.57 2.60 -17.29
C SER A 112 -10.08 2.34 -17.03
N LEU A 113 -9.65 2.65 -15.85
CA LEU A 113 -8.40 2.16 -15.30
C LEU A 113 -8.57 0.68 -14.97
N LEU A 114 -7.59 -0.13 -15.34
CA LEU A 114 -7.58 -1.58 -15.13
C LEU A 114 -6.52 -1.95 -14.12
N LEU A 115 -6.93 -2.42 -12.95
CA LEU A 115 -6.03 -3.06 -11.99
C LEU A 115 -5.92 -4.53 -12.35
N GLN A 116 -4.71 -5.08 -12.35
CA GLN A 116 -4.46 -6.46 -12.73
C GLN A 116 -3.78 -7.24 -11.60
N MET A 117 -4.09 -8.51 -11.51
CA MET A 117 -3.39 -9.48 -10.67
C MET A 117 -2.98 -10.66 -11.52
N PRO A 118 -1.78 -10.62 -12.12
CA PRO A 118 -1.23 -11.73 -12.90
C PRO A 118 -1.09 -13.00 -12.08
N ASN A 119 -0.95 -14.10 -12.78
CA ASN A 119 -0.84 -15.44 -12.22
C ASN A 119 0.27 -15.52 -11.13
N HIS A 120 -0.07 -15.97 -9.94
CA HIS A 120 0.83 -16.12 -8.79
C HIS A 120 1.56 -14.84 -8.38
N THR A 121 0.88 -13.68 -8.48
CA THR A 121 1.40 -12.40 -8.01
C THR A 121 0.59 -11.87 -6.83
N THR A 122 1.09 -10.83 -6.22
CA THR A 122 0.46 -10.15 -5.09
C THR A 122 -0.59 -9.12 -5.52
N GLY A 123 -0.78 -8.97 -6.85
CA GLY A 123 -1.77 -8.04 -7.38
C GLY A 123 -1.29 -6.60 -7.46
N THR A 124 -2.21 -5.66 -7.29
CA THR A 124 -1.98 -4.23 -7.53
C THR A 124 -2.51 -3.41 -6.38
N VAL A 125 -1.74 -2.40 -5.97
CA VAL A 125 -2.19 -1.29 -5.13
C VAL A 125 -1.98 0.00 -5.90
N LEU A 126 -3.02 0.81 -6.00
CA LEU A 126 -3.01 2.17 -6.54
C LEU A 126 -3.34 3.13 -5.41
N SER A 127 -2.46 4.09 -5.11
CA SER A 127 -2.63 5.03 -4.00
C SER A 127 -2.58 6.46 -4.51
N SER A 128 -3.42 7.35 -3.97
CA SER A 128 -3.25 8.79 -4.21
C SER A 128 -1.91 9.27 -3.66
N THR A 129 -1.32 10.27 -4.30
CA THR A 129 -0.11 10.93 -3.80
C THR A 129 -0.41 11.97 -2.72
N LYS A 130 -1.66 12.46 -2.70
CA LYS A 130 -2.18 13.44 -1.76
C LYS A 130 -3.08 12.80 -0.72
N TYR A 131 -3.20 13.46 0.43
CA TYR A 131 -3.93 13.01 1.60
C TYR A 131 -5.20 13.83 1.82
N LEU A 132 -6.29 13.13 2.01
CA LEU A 132 -7.56 13.66 2.46
C LEU A 132 -7.61 13.65 4.00
N TRP A 133 -8.01 14.76 4.61
CA TRP A 133 -8.36 14.79 6.03
C TRP A 133 -9.78 15.35 6.18
N TYR A 134 -10.72 14.42 6.24
CA TYR A 134 -12.16 14.61 6.11
C TYR A 134 -12.60 15.06 4.71
N GLY A 135 -13.67 14.48 4.26
CA GLY A 135 -14.21 14.71 2.94
C GLY A 135 -15.05 13.54 2.45
N LYS A 136 -15.63 13.72 1.29
CA LYS A 136 -16.38 12.67 0.61
C LYS A 136 -15.58 12.16 -0.58
N VAL A 137 -15.36 10.86 -0.61
CA VAL A 137 -14.73 10.18 -1.74
C VAL A 137 -15.74 9.24 -2.37
N SER A 138 -15.87 9.31 -3.69
CA SER A 138 -16.67 8.36 -4.45
C SER A 138 -15.88 7.74 -5.59
N ALA A 139 -16.14 6.46 -5.84
CA ALA A 139 -15.53 5.71 -6.92
C ALA A 139 -16.58 4.90 -7.68
N LYS A 140 -16.61 5.06 -9.00
CA LYS A 140 -17.41 4.23 -9.88
C LYS A 140 -16.57 3.08 -10.39
N MET A 141 -16.82 1.89 -9.91
CA MET A 141 -15.95 0.75 -10.15
C MET A 141 -16.70 -0.55 -10.34
N LYS A 142 -16.01 -1.55 -10.90
CA LYS A 142 -16.39 -2.96 -10.95
C LYS A 142 -15.28 -3.76 -10.29
N THR A 143 -15.66 -4.74 -9.50
CA THR A 143 -14.70 -5.59 -8.77
C THR A 143 -14.20 -6.73 -9.63
N SER A 144 -13.23 -7.48 -9.12
CA SER A 144 -12.87 -8.79 -9.66
C SER A 144 -13.84 -9.86 -9.16
N HIS A 145 -13.62 -11.11 -9.59
CA HIS A 145 -14.38 -12.28 -9.20
C HIS A 145 -13.47 -13.50 -8.98
N GLY A 146 -14.04 -14.58 -8.44
CA GLY A 146 -13.34 -15.81 -8.11
C GLY A 146 -13.02 -15.94 -6.63
N GLY A 147 -13.08 -17.15 -6.09
CA GLY A 147 -12.69 -17.43 -4.71
C GLY A 147 -11.25 -17.03 -4.45
N GLY A 148 -10.98 -16.45 -3.29
CA GLY A 148 -9.65 -15.98 -2.92
C GLY A 148 -9.22 -14.65 -3.51
N VAL A 149 -9.97 -14.09 -4.49
CA VAL A 149 -9.65 -12.80 -5.13
C VAL A 149 -10.39 -11.67 -4.41
N VAL A 150 -9.68 -10.65 -3.97
CA VAL A 150 -10.25 -9.51 -3.23
C VAL A 150 -9.97 -8.21 -3.95
N THR A 151 -11.00 -7.38 -4.09
CA THR A 151 -10.89 -5.99 -4.54
C THR A 151 -11.21 -5.08 -3.36
N ALA A 152 -10.48 -3.98 -3.18
CA ALA A 152 -10.77 -3.02 -2.12
C ALA A 152 -10.71 -1.57 -2.61
N PHE A 153 -11.50 -0.72 -1.95
CA PHE A 153 -11.49 0.73 -2.06
C PHE A 153 -11.38 1.30 -0.65
N ILE A 154 -10.29 2.01 -0.35
CA ILE A 154 -9.82 2.26 1.00
C ILE A 154 -9.41 3.72 1.15
N LEU A 155 -9.67 4.33 2.32
CA LEU A 155 -8.94 5.47 2.84
C LEU A 155 -7.97 4.94 3.90
N PHE A 156 -6.67 5.12 3.69
CA PHE A 156 -5.63 4.53 4.54
C PHE A 156 -4.59 5.58 4.96
N SER A 157 -4.42 5.77 6.27
CA SER A 157 -3.46 6.72 6.83
C SER A 157 -2.10 6.09 7.09
N ASP A 158 -1.07 6.94 7.25
CA ASP A 158 0.28 6.52 7.59
C ASP A 158 0.38 5.86 8.98
N VAL A 159 -0.60 6.08 9.84
CA VAL A 159 -0.72 5.46 11.17
C VAL A 159 -1.81 4.39 11.23
N GLN A 160 -2.19 3.85 10.05
CA GLN A 160 -3.12 2.73 9.93
C GLN A 160 -4.54 3.01 10.45
N ASP A 161 -5.02 4.26 10.35
CA ASP A 161 -6.46 4.48 10.30
C ASP A 161 -6.97 4.01 8.94
N GLU A 162 -8.11 3.34 8.91
CA GLU A 162 -8.68 2.76 7.69
C GLU A 162 -10.20 2.93 7.66
N ILE A 163 -10.70 3.28 6.49
CA ILE A 163 -12.11 3.26 6.14
C ILE A 163 -12.20 2.58 4.78
N ASP A 164 -12.98 1.52 4.66
CA ASP A 164 -12.94 0.73 3.45
C ASP A 164 -14.29 0.20 2.97
N TYR A 165 -14.28 -0.19 1.69
CA TYR A 165 -15.10 -1.20 1.08
C TYR A 165 -14.21 -2.35 0.62
N GLU A 166 -14.56 -3.58 1.01
CA GLU A 166 -13.93 -4.80 0.52
C GLU A 166 -14.94 -5.71 -0.21
N PHE A 167 -14.45 -6.35 -1.25
CA PHE A 167 -15.26 -7.20 -2.13
C PHE A 167 -14.56 -8.53 -2.32
N VAL A 168 -15.14 -9.57 -1.75
CA VAL A 168 -14.65 -10.95 -1.93
C VAL A 168 -15.25 -11.55 -3.20
N GLY A 169 -14.39 -11.97 -4.13
CA GLY A 169 -14.81 -12.35 -5.48
C GLY A 169 -15.72 -13.58 -5.57
N TYR A 170 -15.89 -14.35 -4.51
CA TYR A 170 -16.84 -15.46 -4.48
C TYR A 170 -18.28 -15.01 -4.20
N ASN A 171 -18.49 -13.79 -3.68
CA ASN A 171 -19.80 -13.25 -3.34
C ASN A 171 -20.05 -11.89 -3.99
N LEU A 172 -20.44 -11.90 -5.24
CA LEU A 172 -20.63 -10.70 -6.05
C LEU A 172 -21.88 -9.88 -5.69
N GLN A 173 -22.71 -10.34 -4.76
CA GLN A 173 -23.90 -9.62 -4.28
C GLN A 173 -23.68 -8.93 -2.94
N SER A 174 -22.43 -8.78 -2.51
CA SER A 174 -22.09 -8.18 -1.22
C SER A 174 -20.96 -7.16 -1.38
N ALA A 175 -21.12 -6.02 -0.71
CA ALA A 175 -20.04 -5.07 -0.43
C ALA A 175 -19.87 -5.04 1.09
N GLU A 176 -18.66 -5.32 1.57
CA GLU A 176 -18.32 -5.22 2.98
C GLU A 176 -17.76 -3.83 3.26
N SER A 177 -18.34 -3.11 4.24
CA SER A 177 -17.80 -1.86 4.75
C SER A 177 -17.12 -2.11 6.08
N ASN A 178 -15.97 -1.51 6.30
CA ASN A 178 -15.20 -1.72 7.50
C ASN A 178 -14.45 -0.45 7.92
N PHE A 179 -13.86 -0.46 9.12
CA PHE A 179 -12.96 0.58 9.61
C PHE A 179 -12.03 0.06 10.68
N TYR A 180 -10.86 0.66 10.78
CA TYR A 180 -9.93 0.45 11.87
C TYR A 180 -9.30 1.78 12.30
N ALA A 181 -8.92 1.86 13.58
CA ALA A 181 -8.20 3.00 14.13
C ALA A 181 -6.79 2.55 14.54
N GLN A 182 -5.78 3.19 13.99
CA GLN A 182 -4.37 2.95 14.27
C GLN A 182 -3.94 1.47 14.19
N GLY A 183 -4.56 0.70 13.27
CA GLY A 183 -4.28 -0.73 13.08
C GLY A 183 -4.78 -1.64 14.21
N ILE A 184 -5.68 -1.15 15.08
CA ILE A 184 -6.28 -1.97 16.14
C ILE A 184 -7.32 -2.89 15.51
N LEU A 185 -7.01 -4.19 15.49
CA LEU A 185 -7.88 -5.19 14.88
C LEU A 185 -9.17 -5.40 15.69
N ASN A 186 -10.29 -5.16 15.05
CA ASN A 186 -11.60 -5.51 15.57
C ASN A 186 -12.47 -6.06 14.44
N TYR A 187 -12.48 -7.35 14.28
CA TYR A 187 -13.18 -8.06 13.21
C TYR A 187 -14.72 -7.92 13.26
N THR A 188 -15.24 -7.38 14.36
CA THR A 188 -16.69 -7.13 14.48
C THR A 188 -17.10 -5.77 13.88
N ASN A 189 -16.14 -4.99 13.38
CA ASN A 189 -16.39 -3.71 12.76
C ASN A 189 -16.98 -3.85 11.35
N SER A 190 -16.79 -4.99 10.70
CA SER A 190 -17.27 -5.19 9.33
C SER A 190 -18.78 -5.33 9.25
N GLN A 191 -19.38 -4.82 8.16
CA GLN A 191 -20.79 -4.94 7.86
C GLN A 191 -21.01 -5.17 6.37
N ASN A 192 -21.75 -6.23 6.03
CA ASN A 192 -22.14 -6.54 4.66
C ASN A 192 -23.37 -5.77 4.22
N SER A 193 -23.34 -5.22 3.02
CA SER A 193 -24.46 -4.58 2.33
C SER A 193 -24.76 -5.29 1.02
N THR A 194 -26.06 -5.49 0.75
CA THR A 194 -26.48 -6.13 -0.51
C THR A 194 -26.34 -5.16 -1.67
N VAL A 195 -25.72 -5.61 -2.73
CA VAL A 195 -25.51 -4.90 -3.99
C VAL A 195 -25.88 -5.84 -5.14
N ASN A 196 -26.12 -5.31 -6.33
CA ASN A 196 -26.20 -6.16 -7.53
C ASN A 196 -24.80 -6.64 -7.91
N ASP A 197 -24.68 -7.55 -8.87
CA ASP A 197 -23.41 -8.15 -9.29
C ASP A 197 -22.29 -7.12 -9.50
N THR A 198 -21.33 -7.11 -8.55
CA THR A 198 -20.24 -6.12 -8.49
C THR A 198 -19.23 -6.28 -9.62
N PHE A 199 -19.14 -7.46 -10.23
CA PHE A 199 -18.28 -7.75 -11.37
C PHE A 199 -18.95 -7.37 -12.71
N GLU A 200 -20.26 -7.66 -12.86
CA GLU A 200 -20.96 -7.39 -14.11
C GLU A 200 -21.30 -5.90 -14.26
N TYR A 201 -21.66 -5.18 -13.17
CA TYR A 201 -22.14 -3.81 -13.23
C TYR A 201 -21.20 -2.82 -12.55
N TYR A 202 -21.12 -1.61 -13.09
CA TYR A 202 -20.51 -0.48 -12.39
C TYR A 202 -21.45 0.02 -11.32
N HIS A 203 -20.94 0.14 -10.10
CA HIS A 203 -21.61 0.78 -8.99
C HIS A 203 -20.83 2.01 -8.53
N LEU A 204 -21.53 2.98 -7.95
CA LEU A 204 -20.92 4.13 -7.28
C LEU A 204 -20.82 3.82 -5.79
N TYR A 205 -19.60 3.66 -5.29
CA TYR A 205 -19.29 3.48 -3.87
C TYR A 205 -18.79 4.79 -3.31
N GLU A 206 -19.32 5.20 -2.15
CA GLU A 206 -19.01 6.48 -1.54
C GLU A 206 -18.69 6.28 -0.06
N MET A 207 -17.67 7.01 0.42
CA MET A 207 -17.30 7.16 1.82
C MET A 207 -17.35 8.64 2.15
N ASP A 208 -18.32 9.04 2.98
CA ASP A 208 -18.53 10.42 3.44
C ASP A 208 -18.01 10.51 4.87
N TRP A 209 -16.81 11.08 5.03
CA TRP A 209 -16.02 11.04 6.25
C TRP A 209 -15.97 12.43 6.89
N HIS A 210 -16.58 12.55 8.06
CA HIS A 210 -16.58 13.73 8.91
C HIS A 210 -15.81 13.49 10.21
N GLU A 211 -15.53 14.55 10.96
CA GLU A 211 -14.86 14.47 12.25
C GLU A 211 -15.66 13.63 13.28
N ASP A 212 -17.00 13.59 13.17
CA ASP A 212 -17.91 12.96 14.12
C ASP A 212 -18.63 11.72 13.59
N HIS A 213 -18.59 11.43 12.28
CA HIS A 213 -19.22 10.25 11.71
C HIS A 213 -18.61 9.88 10.33
N ILE A 214 -18.87 8.63 9.92
CA ILE A 214 -18.59 8.11 8.59
C ILE A 214 -19.88 7.51 8.04
N THR A 215 -20.23 7.85 6.79
CA THR A 215 -21.35 7.24 6.08
C THR A 215 -20.84 6.54 4.81
N TRP A 216 -21.18 5.28 4.66
CA TRP A 216 -20.98 4.51 3.43
C TRP A 216 -22.27 4.50 2.61
N SER A 217 -22.13 4.78 1.30
CA SER A 217 -23.28 4.76 0.38
C SER A 217 -22.97 3.96 -0.88
N ILE A 218 -23.98 3.30 -1.44
CA ILE A 218 -23.90 2.56 -2.70
C ILE A 218 -25.00 3.07 -3.62
N ASP A 219 -24.63 3.52 -4.83
CA ASP A 219 -25.55 4.05 -5.84
C ASP A 219 -26.46 5.17 -5.29
N GLY A 220 -25.87 6.05 -4.46
CA GLY A 220 -26.56 7.18 -3.84
C GLY A 220 -27.50 6.81 -2.68
N LYS A 221 -27.41 5.59 -2.15
CA LYS A 221 -28.16 5.14 -0.99
C LYS A 221 -27.22 4.84 0.17
N ASP A 222 -27.44 5.49 1.31
CA ASP A 222 -26.72 5.19 2.54
C ASP A 222 -27.01 3.75 3.00
N VAL A 223 -25.95 2.99 3.21
CA VAL A 223 -26.01 1.59 3.65
C VAL A 223 -25.50 1.42 5.07
N ARG A 224 -24.67 2.35 5.55
CA ARG A 224 -24.11 2.32 6.90
C ARG A 224 -23.75 3.74 7.35
N THR A 225 -23.92 4.03 8.64
CA THR A 225 -23.36 5.20 9.32
C THR A 225 -22.71 4.74 10.63
N LEU A 226 -21.49 5.17 10.87
CA LEU A 226 -20.75 4.99 12.12
C LEU A 226 -20.58 6.35 12.78
N ASN A 227 -21.05 6.51 14.02
CA ASN A 227 -20.80 7.70 14.78
C ASN A 227 -19.57 7.53 15.67
N ARG A 228 -18.71 8.55 15.74
CA ARG A 228 -17.46 8.53 16.55
C ARG A 228 -17.73 8.21 18.02
N ASN A 229 -18.81 8.72 18.60
CA ASN A 229 -19.18 8.47 20.00
C ASN A 229 -19.50 7.00 20.30
N GLU A 230 -19.84 6.18 19.29
CA GLU A 230 -20.09 4.74 19.42
C GLU A 230 -18.80 3.93 19.53
N THR A 231 -17.65 4.53 19.18
CA THR A 231 -16.35 3.86 19.16
C THR A 231 -15.51 4.14 20.42
N TYR A 232 -16.07 4.77 21.45
CA TYR A 232 -15.33 5.09 22.65
C TYR A 232 -14.88 3.82 23.41
N ASN A 233 -13.59 3.69 23.59
CA ASN A 233 -12.96 2.57 24.28
C ASN A 233 -12.63 2.96 25.73
N GLU A 234 -13.36 2.38 26.68
CA GLU A 234 -13.18 2.65 28.12
C GLU A 234 -11.80 2.25 28.64
N THR A 235 -11.12 1.31 28.00
CA THR A 235 -9.79 0.84 28.42
C THR A 235 -8.71 1.83 28.01
N THR A 236 -8.72 2.28 26.76
CA THR A 236 -7.73 3.20 26.19
C THR A 236 -8.09 4.67 26.46
N LYS A 237 -9.34 4.96 26.84
CA LYS A 237 -9.92 6.30 27.00
C LYS A 237 -9.89 7.12 25.71
N ARG A 238 -9.94 6.45 24.57
CA ARG A 238 -9.92 7.03 23.21
C ARG A 238 -11.11 6.53 22.41
N HIS A 239 -11.37 7.23 21.30
CA HIS A 239 -12.26 6.72 20.28
C HIS A 239 -11.46 5.86 19.29
N ASP A 240 -11.87 4.61 19.11
CA ASP A 240 -11.34 3.75 18.06
C ASP A 240 -12.03 4.13 16.73
N PHE A 241 -11.72 5.34 16.24
CA PHE A 241 -12.34 5.97 15.07
C PHE A 241 -11.26 6.55 14.15
N PRO A 242 -11.31 6.31 12.83
CA PRO A 242 -10.38 6.89 11.88
C PRO A 242 -10.43 8.42 11.88
N GLN A 243 -9.29 9.08 12.12
CA GLN A 243 -9.26 10.54 12.29
C GLN A 243 -7.97 11.21 11.81
N THR A 244 -7.12 10.49 11.07
CA THR A 244 -5.84 11.01 10.57
C THR A 244 -5.81 11.08 9.05
N PRO A 245 -5.05 12.02 8.43
CA PRO A 245 -4.99 12.18 6.98
C PRO A 245 -4.71 10.87 6.27
N SER A 246 -5.53 10.55 5.29
CA SER A 246 -5.53 9.26 4.60
C SER A 246 -5.36 9.40 3.11
N ARG A 247 -4.64 8.46 2.49
CA ARG A 247 -4.59 8.31 1.04
C ARG A 247 -5.77 7.48 0.57
N ILE A 248 -6.26 7.78 -0.63
CA ILE A 248 -7.23 6.94 -1.31
C ILE A 248 -6.47 5.79 -1.95
N GLN A 249 -6.88 4.55 -1.69
CA GLN A 249 -6.26 3.37 -2.27
C GLN A 249 -7.30 2.48 -2.94
N PHE A 250 -6.90 1.90 -4.07
CA PHE A 250 -7.60 0.80 -4.71
C PHE A 250 -6.66 -0.40 -4.77
N SER A 251 -7.13 -1.56 -4.40
CA SER A 251 -6.32 -2.77 -4.47
C SER A 251 -7.07 -3.93 -5.11
N LEU A 252 -6.31 -4.78 -5.76
CA LEU A 252 -6.71 -6.11 -6.22
C LEU A 252 -5.63 -7.08 -5.75
N TRP A 253 -5.98 -8.04 -4.90
CA TRP A 253 -5.00 -8.79 -4.14
C TRP A 253 -5.45 -10.23 -3.83
N PRO A 254 -4.48 -11.15 -3.59
CA PRO A 254 -4.74 -12.57 -3.42
C PRO A 254 -5.06 -12.92 -1.96
N GLY A 255 -6.29 -12.63 -1.49
CA GLY A 255 -6.73 -13.01 -0.14
C GLY A 255 -6.67 -14.51 0.11
N GLY A 256 -6.85 -15.32 -0.92
CA GLY A 256 -6.75 -16.78 -0.88
C GLY A 256 -5.34 -17.34 -1.12
N ASP A 257 -4.28 -16.53 -1.06
CA ASP A 257 -2.92 -17.04 -1.16
C ASP A 257 -2.56 -17.88 0.07
N THR A 258 -1.85 -18.99 -0.16
CA THR A 258 -1.48 -19.96 0.91
C THR A 258 -0.52 -19.38 1.95
N SER A 259 0.14 -18.27 1.69
CA SER A 259 0.95 -17.53 2.66
C SER A 259 0.12 -16.72 3.65
N ASN A 260 -1.16 -16.47 3.35
CA ASN A 260 -2.09 -15.78 4.24
C ASN A 260 -2.53 -16.68 5.41
N GLY A 261 -3.01 -16.04 6.49
CA GLY A 261 -3.63 -16.75 7.60
C GLY A 261 -4.91 -17.48 7.17
N VAL A 262 -5.19 -18.63 7.81
CA VAL A 262 -6.34 -19.48 7.49
C VAL A 262 -7.65 -18.67 7.46
N GLY A 263 -7.85 -17.77 8.45
CA GLY A 263 -9.05 -16.96 8.51
C GLY A 263 -9.22 -16.01 7.33
N THR A 264 -8.13 -15.43 6.82
CA THR A 264 -8.14 -14.59 5.61
C THR A 264 -8.53 -15.41 4.40
N ILE A 265 -7.93 -16.60 4.24
CA ILE A 265 -8.24 -17.52 3.14
C ILE A 265 -9.72 -17.92 3.18
N GLU A 266 -10.25 -18.27 4.35
CA GLU A 266 -11.66 -18.63 4.54
C GLU A 266 -12.60 -17.48 4.24
N TRP A 267 -12.28 -16.27 4.73
CA TRP A 267 -13.05 -15.05 4.47
C TRP A 267 -13.06 -14.68 2.99
N ALA A 268 -11.93 -14.83 2.30
CA ALA A 268 -11.82 -14.58 0.86
C ALA A 268 -12.53 -15.64 -0.01
N GLY A 269 -13.08 -16.71 0.59
CA GLY A 269 -13.79 -17.77 -0.12
C GLY A 269 -12.94 -18.96 -0.52
N GLY A 270 -11.78 -19.14 0.12
CA GLY A 270 -10.86 -20.24 -0.12
C GLY A 270 -9.61 -19.83 -0.90
N GLU A 271 -8.82 -20.82 -1.27
CA GLU A 271 -7.62 -20.60 -2.09
C GLU A 271 -7.98 -20.13 -3.51
N ILE A 272 -7.07 -19.39 -4.13
CA ILE A 272 -7.27 -18.89 -5.50
C ILE A 272 -7.14 -20.03 -6.49
N ASP A 273 -8.09 -20.12 -7.44
CA ASP A 273 -7.96 -20.93 -8.62
C ASP A 273 -7.09 -20.23 -9.68
N TRP A 274 -5.80 -20.48 -9.65
CA TRP A 274 -4.86 -19.93 -10.63
C TRP A 274 -5.01 -20.54 -12.05
N ASP A 275 -5.86 -21.56 -12.22
CA ASP A 275 -6.27 -22.13 -13.51
C ASP A 275 -7.62 -21.56 -13.99
N ALA A 276 -8.16 -20.54 -13.33
CA ALA A 276 -9.42 -19.87 -13.69
C ALA A 276 -9.42 -19.34 -15.13
N GLU A 277 -10.61 -19.16 -15.71
CA GLU A 277 -10.78 -18.72 -17.09
C GLU A 277 -10.07 -17.39 -17.38
N ASP A 278 -10.10 -16.43 -16.44
CA ASP A 278 -9.43 -15.14 -16.59
C ASP A 278 -7.92 -15.29 -16.72
N ILE A 279 -7.31 -16.13 -15.90
CA ILE A 279 -5.88 -16.43 -15.97
C ILE A 279 -5.54 -17.11 -17.31
N GLN A 280 -6.34 -18.09 -17.75
CA GLN A 280 -6.10 -18.78 -19.02
C GLN A 280 -6.28 -17.87 -20.23
N LYS A 281 -7.21 -16.92 -20.18
CA LYS A 281 -7.59 -16.08 -21.31
C LYS A 281 -6.79 -14.77 -21.38
N TYR A 282 -6.56 -14.15 -20.23
CA TYR A 282 -5.95 -12.81 -20.12
C TYR A 282 -4.59 -12.84 -19.42
N GLY A 283 -4.30 -13.87 -18.63
CA GLY A 283 -3.10 -13.98 -17.81
C GLY A 283 -3.22 -13.32 -16.43
N TYR A 284 -4.39 -12.74 -16.10
CA TYR A 284 -4.60 -12.02 -14.83
C TYR A 284 -6.08 -11.95 -14.46
N PHE A 285 -6.35 -11.84 -13.14
CA PHE A 285 -7.61 -11.29 -12.63
C PHE A 285 -7.61 -9.78 -12.75
N TYR A 286 -8.77 -9.14 -12.77
CA TYR A 286 -8.86 -7.70 -13.00
C TYR A 286 -10.04 -7.03 -12.31
N ALA A 287 -9.86 -5.73 -12.01
CA ALA A 287 -10.90 -4.83 -11.54
C ALA A 287 -10.85 -3.52 -12.34
N HIS A 288 -11.97 -2.79 -12.40
CA HIS A 288 -12.09 -1.57 -13.18
C HIS A 288 -12.45 -0.38 -12.29
N VAL A 289 -11.68 0.72 -12.39
CA VAL A 289 -12.04 2.02 -11.81
C VAL A 289 -12.31 2.99 -12.95
N LYS A 290 -13.53 3.54 -13.00
CA LYS A 290 -13.98 4.39 -14.10
C LYS A 290 -13.96 5.87 -13.76
N GLU A 291 -14.42 6.21 -12.58
CA GLU A 291 -14.55 7.59 -12.11
C GLU A 291 -14.12 7.65 -10.64
N ILE A 292 -13.44 8.72 -10.27
CA ILE A 292 -13.09 9.05 -8.89
C ILE A 292 -13.47 10.51 -8.67
N ASP A 293 -14.18 10.81 -7.60
CA ASP A 293 -14.57 12.16 -7.21
C ASP A 293 -14.25 12.37 -5.74
N VAL A 294 -13.64 13.50 -5.40
CA VAL A 294 -13.28 13.87 -4.04
C VAL A 294 -13.76 15.27 -3.76
N GLN A 295 -14.53 15.43 -2.71
CA GLN A 295 -14.89 16.70 -2.12
C GLN A 295 -14.19 16.82 -0.77
N VAL A 296 -13.29 17.78 -0.63
CA VAL A 296 -12.56 18.04 0.62
C VAL A 296 -13.41 18.87 1.56
N TYR A 297 -13.40 18.54 2.85
CA TYR A 297 -14.08 19.30 3.88
C TYR A 297 -13.12 20.21 4.66
N ASP A 298 -13.69 21.10 5.46
CA ASP A 298 -12.92 21.97 6.34
C ASP A 298 -12.07 21.13 7.32
N LEU A 299 -10.85 21.57 7.56
CA LEU A 299 -9.96 20.94 8.54
C LEU A 299 -10.47 21.17 9.97
N PRO A 300 -10.05 20.34 10.94
CA PRO A 300 -10.36 20.57 12.34
C PRO A 300 -9.99 21.98 12.77
N SER A 301 -10.89 22.65 13.47
CA SER A 301 -10.75 24.06 13.85
C SER A 301 -9.55 24.37 14.76
N ASN A 302 -8.98 23.34 15.39
CA ASN A 302 -7.84 23.39 16.30
C ASN A 302 -6.54 22.88 15.70
N VAL A 303 -6.48 22.64 14.37
CA VAL A 303 -5.24 22.20 13.72
C VAL A 303 -4.12 23.22 13.92
N SER A 304 -2.95 22.73 14.31
CA SER A 304 -1.75 23.56 14.50
C SER A 304 -1.12 23.91 13.14
N MET A 305 -0.38 25.03 13.09
CA MET A 305 0.28 25.54 11.88
C MET A 305 1.74 25.86 12.19
N SER A 306 2.66 25.47 11.31
CA SER A 306 4.11 25.63 11.53
C SER A 306 4.64 27.03 11.28
N GLY A 307 3.83 27.94 10.71
CA GLY A 307 4.23 29.28 10.28
C GLY A 307 3.48 30.41 10.99
N ASN A 308 3.59 31.61 10.43
CA ASN A 308 2.95 32.82 10.96
C ASN A 308 1.55 33.08 10.37
N SER A 309 1.15 32.36 9.33
CA SER A 309 -0.22 32.47 8.78
C SER A 309 -1.20 31.77 9.71
N THR A 310 -2.38 32.37 9.86
CA THR A 310 -3.53 31.80 10.54
C THR A 310 -4.55 31.22 9.56
N ASP A 311 -4.26 31.28 8.26
CA ASP A 311 -5.08 30.71 7.21
C ASP A 311 -4.54 29.32 6.84
N SER A 312 -5.37 28.29 6.97
CA SER A 312 -4.99 26.93 6.64
C SER A 312 -4.69 26.72 5.15
N ASP A 313 -5.24 27.57 4.29
CA ASP A 313 -5.06 27.48 2.85
C ASP A 313 -3.68 27.96 2.39
N ASP A 314 -2.95 28.63 3.28
CA ASP A 314 -1.54 28.98 3.04
C ASP A 314 -0.58 27.80 3.19
N TYR A 315 -1.07 26.60 3.57
CA TYR A 315 -0.26 25.41 3.83
C TYR A 315 -0.65 24.26 2.92
N HIS A 316 0.35 23.53 2.42
CA HIS A 316 0.15 22.49 1.40
C HIS A 316 0.41 21.04 1.86
N ALA A 317 0.81 20.82 3.11
CA ALA A 317 1.11 19.49 3.63
C ALA A 317 0.83 19.36 5.12
N PHE A 318 0.74 18.09 5.58
CA PHE A 318 0.65 17.71 6.99
C PHE A 318 1.95 17.09 7.47
N LEU A 319 2.23 17.21 8.77
CA LEU A 319 3.27 16.47 9.50
C LEU A 319 2.78 16.12 10.90
N TYR A 320 3.40 15.10 11.50
CA TYR A 320 3.22 14.77 12.91
C TYR A 320 4.30 15.43 13.76
N ASP A 321 3.94 15.89 14.95
CA ASP A 321 4.86 16.43 15.97
C ASP A 321 5.13 15.43 17.12
N SER A 322 4.48 14.26 17.09
CA SER A 322 4.67 13.15 18.02
C SER A 322 4.63 11.81 17.29
N THR A 323 5.31 10.82 17.83
CA THR A 323 5.22 9.42 17.37
C THR A 323 3.98 8.68 17.91
N ASP A 324 3.08 9.35 18.62
CA ASP A 324 1.83 8.74 19.08
C ASP A 324 0.84 8.51 17.93
N GLY A 325 0.97 9.29 16.83
CA GLY A 325 0.15 9.16 15.64
C GLY A 325 -1.31 9.58 15.83
N ASP A 326 -1.58 10.47 16.81
CA ASP A 326 -2.92 10.99 17.05
C ASP A 326 -3.25 12.18 16.15
N ASP A 327 -4.53 12.40 15.87
CA ASP A 327 -5.02 13.56 15.12
C ASP A 327 -4.59 14.89 15.73
N THR A 328 -4.49 14.96 17.06
CA THR A 328 -4.03 16.14 17.80
C THR A 328 -2.54 16.44 17.64
N ASN A 329 -1.78 15.50 17.10
CA ASN A 329 -0.34 15.64 16.81
C ASN A 329 -0.05 16.04 15.37
N ILE A 330 -1.07 16.39 14.61
CA ILE A 330 -0.95 16.79 13.21
C ILE A 330 -0.91 18.31 13.11
N TYR A 331 0.04 18.80 12.33
CA TYR A 331 0.13 20.24 12.05
C TYR A 331 0.32 20.49 10.54
N LEU A 332 -0.07 21.69 10.12
CA LEU A 332 0.08 22.17 8.76
C LEU A 332 1.47 22.73 8.51
N THR A 333 2.04 22.46 7.33
CA THR A 333 3.39 22.87 6.97
C THR A 333 3.52 23.24 5.49
N ASN A 334 4.52 24.09 5.19
CA ASN A 334 4.98 24.40 3.84
C ASN A 334 6.34 23.74 3.52
N LYS A 335 6.72 22.71 4.29
CA LYS A 335 7.91 21.94 3.98
C LYS A 335 7.72 21.17 2.67
N LYS A 336 8.81 20.92 1.95
CA LYS A 336 8.78 20.15 0.72
C LYS A 336 8.29 18.72 0.97
N THR A 337 7.49 18.22 0.04
CA THR A 337 6.88 16.88 0.11
C THR A 337 7.60 15.85 -0.73
N TRP A 338 8.66 16.22 -1.44
CA TRP A 338 9.38 15.35 -2.35
C TRP A 338 10.86 15.19 -2.00
N LEU A 339 11.40 14.01 -2.33
CA LEU A 339 12.79 13.66 -2.15
C LEU A 339 13.62 14.17 -3.33
N GLY A 340 14.86 14.60 -3.10
CA GLY A 340 15.75 15.02 -4.17
C GLY A 340 16.41 13.85 -4.92
N ASN A 341 16.46 12.67 -4.28
CA ASN A 341 17.02 11.43 -4.83
C ASN A 341 16.51 10.21 -4.07
N ASP A 342 16.82 9.03 -4.58
CA ASP A 342 16.35 7.73 -4.08
C ASP A 342 17.09 7.22 -2.85
N ASP A 343 18.30 7.73 -2.60
CA ASP A 343 19.11 7.38 -1.45
C ASP A 343 18.79 8.27 -0.23
N ALA A 344 17.76 9.14 -0.34
CA ALA A 344 17.34 10.01 0.76
C ALA A 344 16.89 9.16 1.96
N THR A 345 17.43 9.47 3.12
CA THR A 345 17.20 8.74 4.37
C THR A 345 16.12 9.38 5.24
N GLY A 346 15.06 9.84 4.64
CA GLY A 346 14.00 10.56 5.31
C GLY A 346 14.10 12.07 5.07
N PHE A 347 13.33 12.83 5.81
CA PHE A 347 13.21 14.28 5.68
C PHE A 347 13.68 14.96 6.97
N ASP A 348 14.59 15.93 6.83
CA ASP A 348 14.96 16.83 7.91
C ASP A 348 14.25 18.18 7.64
N PRO A 349 13.26 18.56 8.45
CA PRO A 349 12.52 19.79 8.25
C PRO A 349 13.38 21.07 8.38
N ASP A 350 14.53 20.98 9.02
CA ASP A 350 15.43 22.11 9.23
C ASP A 350 16.53 22.20 8.16
N ASN A 351 16.72 21.14 7.36
CA ASN A 351 17.70 21.07 6.29
C ASN A 351 17.02 20.93 4.92
N ASP A 352 17.34 21.83 4.03
CA ASP A 352 16.90 21.74 2.62
C ASP A 352 17.77 20.72 1.88
N ARG A 353 17.27 19.50 1.66
CA ARG A 353 18.00 18.43 0.98
C ARG A 353 18.13 18.57 -0.54
N ASP A 354 17.62 19.65 -1.13
CA ASP A 354 17.76 19.96 -2.55
C ASP A 354 19.21 20.11 -3.04
N THR A 355 20.19 20.10 -2.15
CA THR A 355 21.59 20.34 -2.51
C THR A 355 22.39 19.09 -2.82
N GLN A 356 21.79 17.90 -2.72
CA GLN A 356 22.51 16.63 -3.00
C GLN A 356 22.36 16.13 -4.45
N ASN A 357 22.02 16.97 -5.39
CA ASN A 357 22.45 16.72 -6.77
C ASN A 357 23.95 17.03 -6.85
N GLU A 358 24.77 16.19 -6.27
CA GLU A 358 26.21 16.23 -6.52
C GLU A 358 26.45 15.91 -7.99
N ASN A 359 26.62 16.98 -8.77
CA ASN A 359 27.21 16.87 -10.08
C ASN A 359 28.63 16.30 -9.88
N GLU A 360 28.78 15.01 -10.00
CA GLU A 360 30.11 14.39 -10.08
C GLU A 360 30.83 14.97 -11.30
N THR A 361 31.68 15.94 -11.06
CA THR A 361 32.52 16.51 -12.11
C THR A 361 33.78 15.70 -12.21
N THR A 362 33.81 14.73 -13.12
CA THR A 362 35.00 13.95 -13.40
C THR A 362 35.93 14.72 -14.37
N THR A 363 37.03 15.17 -13.88
CA THR A 363 38.09 15.79 -14.73
C THR A 363 38.99 14.71 -15.28
N ILE A 364 38.89 14.43 -16.58
CA ILE A 364 39.79 13.49 -17.26
C ILE A 364 40.91 14.30 -17.89
N VAL A 365 42.12 14.10 -17.38
CA VAL A 365 43.35 14.67 -17.96
C VAL A 365 44.02 13.61 -18.82
N LYS A 366 44.03 13.80 -20.13
CA LYS A 366 44.81 12.95 -21.07
C LYS A 366 46.04 13.70 -21.53
N THR A 367 47.20 13.15 -21.26
CA THR A 367 48.46 13.67 -21.75
C THR A 367 48.97 12.78 -22.90
N SER A 368 49.12 13.37 -24.08
CA SER A 368 49.73 12.69 -25.24
C SER A 368 50.80 13.60 -25.81
N GLY A 369 52.08 13.26 -25.59
CA GLY A 369 53.24 14.06 -26.00
C GLY A 369 53.33 15.38 -25.25
N SER A 370 53.57 16.47 -25.97
CA SER A 370 53.75 17.83 -25.41
C SER A 370 52.46 18.60 -25.20
N SER A 371 51.31 17.98 -25.43
CA SER A 371 49.98 18.64 -25.31
C SER A 371 49.10 17.94 -24.27
N THR A 372 48.61 18.70 -23.30
CA THR A 372 47.64 18.24 -22.28
C THR A 372 46.26 18.71 -22.68
N ILE A 373 45.30 17.79 -22.84
CA ILE A 373 43.89 18.07 -23.07
C ILE A 373 43.14 17.74 -21.79
N THR A 374 42.52 18.75 -21.19
CA THR A 374 41.65 18.57 -20.04
C THR A 374 40.21 18.61 -20.56
N SER A 375 39.48 17.51 -20.41
CA SER A 375 38.06 17.45 -20.65
C SER A 375 37.32 17.31 -19.31
N VAL A 376 36.36 18.19 -19.10
CA VAL A 376 35.43 18.14 -17.95
C VAL A 376 34.13 17.50 -18.45
N SER A 377 33.79 16.35 -17.90
CA SER A 377 32.50 15.70 -18.15
C SER A 377 31.65 15.77 -16.86
N THR A 378 30.51 16.42 -16.95
CA THR A 378 29.52 16.41 -15.88
C THR A 378 28.49 15.36 -16.25
N SER A 379 28.40 14.28 -15.50
CA SER A 379 27.35 13.30 -15.64
C SER A 379 26.35 13.46 -14.48
N THR A 380 25.09 13.65 -14.81
CA THR A 380 24.00 13.52 -13.85
C THR A 380 23.70 12.02 -13.76
N LYS A 381 23.97 11.39 -12.64
CA LYS A 381 23.57 10.01 -12.37
C LYS A 381 22.10 10.05 -11.97
N LYS A 382 21.22 9.54 -12.83
CA LYS A 382 19.86 9.24 -12.43
C LYS A 382 19.95 8.02 -11.51
N VAL A 383 19.71 8.23 -10.24
CA VAL A 383 19.66 7.14 -9.24
C VAL A 383 18.23 6.65 -9.23
N SER A 384 17.98 5.37 -9.16
CA SER A 384 16.66 4.74 -9.25
C SER A 384 16.11 4.49 -7.85
N ALA A 385 14.83 4.82 -7.58
CA ALA A 385 14.23 4.70 -6.25
C ALA A 385 14.25 3.26 -5.73
N ASN A 386 14.74 3.08 -4.51
CA ASN A 386 14.53 1.83 -3.78
C ASN A 386 13.07 1.78 -3.29
N ALA A 387 12.14 1.49 -4.19
CA ALA A 387 10.80 1.15 -3.76
C ALA A 387 10.83 -0.08 -2.85
N PRO A 388 9.90 -0.20 -1.88
CA PRO A 388 9.71 -1.42 -1.11
C PRO A 388 9.77 -2.59 -2.08
N ALA A 389 10.63 -3.58 -1.79
CA ALA A 389 11.08 -4.60 -2.72
C ALA A 389 9.98 -5.12 -3.64
N GLN A 390 9.84 -4.47 -4.77
CA GLN A 390 9.04 -4.97 -5.86
C GLN A 390 9.96 -5.67 -6.82
N ASN A 391 9.63 -6.90 -7.14
CA ASN A 391 10.19 -7.53 -8.31
C ASN A 391 9.98 -6.61 -9.51
N THR A 392 11.05 -5.99 -9.95
CA THR A 392 11.13 -5.48 -11.30
C THR A 392 11.18 -6.67 -12.27
N ALA A 393 10.07 -7.40 -12.35
CA ALA A 393 9.79 -8.14 -13.58
C ALA A 393 9.49 -7.05 -14.61
N ALA A 394 10.49 -6.79 -15.43
CA ALA A 394 10.54 -5.80 -16.47
C ALA A 394 9.16 -5.46 -17.05
N ALA A 395 8.70 -4.23 -16.80
CA ALA A 395 7.78 -3.58 -17.71
C ALA A 395 8.52 -3.33 -19.03
N ASN A 396 8.79 -4.39 -19.78
CA ASN A 396 9.08 -4.27 -21.20
C ASN A 396 7.76 -3.87 -21.85
N GLN A 397 7.66 -2.61 -22.22
CA GLN A 397 6.68 -2.17 -23.21
C GLN A 397 6.79 -3.12 -24.39
N ALA A 398 5.80 -3.99 -24.52
CA ALA A 398 5.59 -4.78 -25.72
C ALA A 398 5.07 -3.82 -26.80
N THR A 399 5.99 -3.26 -27.58
CA THR A 399 5.67 -2.79 -28.91
C THR A 399 5.66 -4.01 -29.81
N ASN A 400 4.45 -4.38 -30.24
CA ASN A 400 4.10 -5.19 -31.39
C ASN A 400 4.80 -6.54 -31.64
N SER A 401 3.92 -7.55 -31.71
CA SER A 401 4.01 -8.75 -32.55
C SER A 401 5.28 -9.60 -32.36
N ASP A 402 5.15 -10.62 -31.56
CA ASP A 402 5.37 -12.02 -31.90
C ASP A 402 5.32 -12.86 -30.61
N GLN A 403 4.63 -13.97 -30.66
CA GLN A 403 4.55 -14.96 -29.61
C GLN A 403 5.95 -15.35 -29.11
N ALA A 404 6.33 -14.88 -27.91
CA ALA A 404 7.43 -15.44 -27.17
C ALA A 404 6.86 -16.04 -25.88
N THR A 405 6.84 -17.35 -25.82
CA THR A 405 6.64 -18.12 -24.58
C THR A 405 7.74 -17.76 -23.62
N THR A 406 7.47 -16.85 -22.68
CA THR A 406 8.35 -16.60 -21.54
C THR A 406 8.06 -17.65 -20.48
N THR A 407 9.03 -18.55 -20.26
CA THR A 407 9.03 -19.45 -19.10
C THR A 407 9.18 -18.61 -17.84
N TYR A 408 8.13 -18.61 -17.03
CA TYR A 408 8.12 -18.02 -15.69
C TYR A 408 9.09 -18.79 -14.78
N ASP A 409 9.97 -18.07 -14.06
CA ASP A 409 10.82 -18.62 -13.00
C ASP A 409 10.15 -18.37 -11.64
N PRO A 410 9.61 -19.41 -10.99
CA PRO A 410 8.92 -19.25 -9.69
C PRO A 410 9.86 -19.02 -8.50
N SER A 411 11.20 -18.97 -8.72
CA SER A 411 12.18 -18.75 -7.66
C SER A 411 12.56 -17.29 -7.43
N ALA A 412 12.09 -16.36 -8.29
CA ALA A 412 12.24 -14.94 -8.07
C ALA A 412 11.23 -14.51 -7.00
N GLY A 413 11.71 -14.25 -5.78
CA GLY A 413 10.88 -13.82 -4.67
C GLY A 413 10.05 -12.59 -5.02
N VAL A 414 8.73 -12.73 -4.97
CA VAL A 414 7.78 -11.66 -5.30
C VAL A 414 7.57 -10.85 -4.03
N GLY A 415 8.17 -9.66 -3.97
CA GLY A 415 7.87 -8.66 -2.94
C GLY A 415 6.47 -8.11 -3.14
N GLY A 416 5.52 -8.60 -2.41
CA GLY A 416 4.15 -8.14 -2.34
C GLY A 416 3.49 -8.89 -1.21
N PHE A 417 2.56 -8.31 -0.52
CA PHE A 417 1.77 -8.81 0.60
C PHE A 417 2.18 -10.22 1.12
N VAL A 418 3.31 -10.33 1.82
CA VAL A 418 3.69 -11.56 2.50
C VAL A 418 3.35 -11.41 3.96
N GLN A 419 2.34 -12.15 4.35
CA GLN A 419 1.93 -12.31 5.73
C GLN A 419 2.97 -13.16 6.48
N ASN A 420 3.85 -12.53 7.24
CA ASN A 420 4.87 -13.24 8.01
C ASN A 420 4.29 -13.69 9.36
N THR A 421 3.46 -14.74 9.36
CA THR A 421 3.07 -15.45 10.58
C THR A 421 4.11 -16.51 10.90
N LYS A 422 5.22 -16.12 11.50
CA LYS A 422 6.04 -17.07 12.25
C LYS A 422 5.43 -17.24 13.64
N GLU A 423 4.47 -18.14 13.77
CA GLU A 423 4.17 -18.70 15.08
C GLU A 423 5.40 -19.46 15.57
N THR A 424 6.05 -18.95 16.61
CA THR A 424 7.02 -19.71 17.40
C THR A 424 6.26 -20.78 18.17
N SER A 425 6.17 -21.99 17.60
CA SER A 425 5.76 -23.18 18.35
C SER A 425 6.83 -23.51 19.37
N SER A 426 6.62 -23.15 20.63
CA SER A 426 7.34 -23.72 21.75
C SER A 426 6.89 -25.16 21.91
N ALA A 427 7.75 -26.10 21.56
CA ALA A 427 7.59 -27.54 21.84
C ALA A 427 7.62 -27.79 23.35
N GLY A 428 6.49 -28.12 23.90
CA GLY A 428 6.35 -28.72 25.23
C GLY A 428 5.83 -30.15 25.10
N SER A 429 6.71 -31.09 25.32
CA SER A 429 6.39 -32.54 25.40
C SER A 429 5.56 -32.86 26.63
N SER A 430 4.52 -33.66 26.53
CA SER A 430 4.41 -34.99 27.22
C SER A 430 2.99 -35.55 27.26
N SER A 431 2.92 -36.74 26.78
CA SER A 431 2.30 -37.99 27.30
C SER A 431 0.80 -38.09 27.59
N SER A 432 0.23 -38.97 26.78
CA SER A 432 -0.61 -40.16 27.08
C SER A 432 -1.86 -40.03 27.95
N GLY A 433 -2.94 -40.58 27.39
CA GLY A 433 -3.86 -41.40 28.17
C GLY A 433 -5.35 -41.23 27.93
N GLY A 434 -5.99 -42.16 27.20
CA GLY A 434 -7.20 -42.82 27.65
C GLY A 434 -8.56 -42.33 27.22
N ALA A 435 -9.05 -42.92 26.22
CA ALA A 435 -10.35 -43.59 25.99
C ALA A 435 -11.68 -43.09 26.63
N ALA A 436 -12.67 -43.11 25.73
CA ALA A 436 -14.06 -43.58 25.88
C ALA A 436 -15.16 -42.56 26.26
N GLY A 437 -16.14 -42.50 25.37
CA GLY A 437 -17.52 -42.66 25.75
C GLY A 437 -18.56 -41.63 25.35
N MET A 438 -19.24 -41.90 24.27
CA MET A 438 -20.69 -41.74 23.98
C MET A 438 -21.50 -40.62 24.64
N GLY A 439 -22.31 -39.95 23.78
CA GLY A 439 -23.59 -39.39 24.19
C GLY A 439 -24.12 -38.34 23.26
N GLN A 440 -25.11 -38.70 22.46
CA GLN A 440 -26.01 -37.82 21.65
C GLN A 440 -26.66 -36.76 22.53
N GLU A 441 -26.88 -35.54 21.98
CA GLU A 441 -28.22 -35.09 21.61
C GLU A 441 -28.24 -33.69 20.92
N VAL A 442 -29.24 -33.55 20.11
CA VAL A 442 -29.64 -32.52 19.17
C VAL A 442 -30.04 -31.22 19.90
N GLY A 443 -29.57 -30.05 19.41
CA GLY A 443 -30.11 -28.76 19.79
C GLY A 443 -29.85 -27.71 18.72
N LYS A 444 -30.91 -27.34 18.02
CA LYS A 444 -30.98 -26.35 16.94
C LYS A 444 -30.53 -24.95 17.40
N GLY A 445 -29.76 -24.26 16.58
CA GLY A 445 -29.49 -22.83 16.72
C GLY A 445 -28.11 -22.47 16.20
N GLY A 446 -27.88 -22.72 14.92
CA GLY A 446 -26.62 -22.28 14.27
C GLY A 446 -26.67 -20.78 13.98
N VAL A 447 -26.05 -19.98 14.81
CA VAL A 447 -25.53 -18.68 14.41
C VAL A 447 -24.21 -19.01 13.72
N LEU A 448 -24.17 -18.88 12.41
CA LEU A 448 -22.93 -18.83 11.65
C LEU A 448 -22.23 -17.52 12.05
N ILE A 449 -21.34 -17.60 13.02
CA ILE A 449 -20.35 -16.54 13.24
C ILE A 449 -19.37 -16.72 12.09
N ALA A 450 -19.55 -15.93 11.04
CA ALA A 450 -18.50 -15.70 10.08
C ALA A 450 -17.37 -15.00 10.86
N ILE A 451 -16.32 -15.71 11.19
CA ILE A 451 -15.10 -15.14 11.76
C ILE A 451 -14.38 -14.52 10.57
N ALA A 452 -14.74 -13.28 10.25
CA ALA A 452 -13.93 -12.47 9.36
C ALA A 452 -12.63 -12.15 10.11
N PHE A 453 -11.55 -12.81 9.74
CA PHE A 453 -10.21 -12.44 10.17
C PHE A 453 -9.81 -11.23 9.32
N GLY A 454 -9.77 -10.09 9.95
CA GLY A 454 -9.55 -8.81 9.28
C GLY A 454 -8.13 -8.65 8.76
N PHE A 455 -8.07 -7.78 7.84
CA PHE A 455 -7.08 -7.58 6.83
C PHE A 455 -5.86 -6.79 7.24
N ILE A 456 -5.93 -6.07 8.36
CA ILE A 456 -4.90 -5.11 8.74
C ILE A 456 -3.65 -5.76 9.32
N SER A 457 -3.71 -7.03 9.67
CA SER A 457 -2.52 -7.72 10.19
C SER A 457 -1.37 -7.78 9.16
N TYR A 458 -1.57 -7.24 7.95
CA TYR A 458 -0.67 -7.60 6.85
C TYR A 458 -0.29 -6.48 5.90
N PHE A 459 -0.56 -5.30 6.34
CA PHE A 459 0.29 -4.19 5.96
C PHE A 459 1.41 -3.97 7.01
N ILE A 460 1.78 -4.99 7.76
CA ILE A 460 2.95 -4.97 8.63
C ILE A 460 4.00 -5.91 8.05
#